data_f8a8c579c89120b38d35b9944c261804
#
_entry.id   f8a8c579c89120b38d35b9944c261804
#
_cell.length_a   1.000
_cell.length_b   1.000
_cell.length_c   1.000
_cell.angle_alpha   90.00
_cell.angle_beta   90.00
_cell.angle_gamma   90.00
#
_symmetry.space_group_name_H-M   'P 1'
#
loop_
_entity.id
_entity.type
_entity.pdbx_description
1 polymer ?
#
loop_
_entity_poly.entity_id
_entity_poly.type
_entity_poly.pdbx_seq_one_letter_code
_entity_poly.pdbx_strand_id
1 'polypeptide(L)'
;MCELFAISAEKPVNLRFSLDRLARRGGHEAENCDGWGVAAYEDLDVYLAREPHPASESALIKCMQGALPPSHLVISHLRQATYGARSLCNTQPFVRVVGGRKQVFAHNGDIPEINLLDDPTPRWRPVGETDSEQA
;
A
#
# COMPACT_ATOMS: atom_id res chain seq x y z
N MET A 1 -5.75 -14.21 -0.57
CA MET A 1 -4.74 -13.61 0.35
C MET A 1 -4.13 -12.40 -0.32
N CYS A 2 -3.92 -11.30 0.39
CA CYS A 2 -3.24 -10.11 -0.13
C CYS A 2 -1.83 -10.43 -0.65
N GLU A 3 -1.26 -9.56 -1.47
CA GLU A 3 0.14 -9.64 -1.88
C GLU A 3 0.88 -8.38 -1.46
N LEU A 4 2.07 -8.56 -0.93
CA LEU A 4 2.96 -7.48 -0.52
C LEU A 4 4.28 -7.63 -1.25
N PHE A 5 4.77 -6.54 -1.82
CA PHE A 5 6.06 -6.46 -2.48
C PHE A 5 6.82 -5.26 -1.95
N ALA A 6 8.10 -5.44 -1.67
CA ALA A 6 8.98 -4.36 -1.23
C ALA A 6 10.32 -4.40 -1.96
N ILE A 7 10.88 -3.23 -2.20
CA ILE A 7 12.25 -3.04 -2.71
C ILE A 7 13.03 -2.24 -1.67
N SER A 8 14.23 -2.69 -1.35
CA SER A 8 15.26 -1.91 -0.68
C SER A 8 16.56 -2.09 -1.46
N ALA A 9 17.07 -1.04 -2.08
CA ALA A 9 18.18 -1.10 -3.00
C ALA A 9 19.22 -0.01 -2.71
N GLU A 10 20.50 -0.35 -2.88
CA GLU A 10 21.61 0.61 -2.72
C GLU A 10 21.55 1.74 -3.76
N LYS A 11 21.10 1.45 -4.98
CA LYS A 11 20.90 2.43 -6.04
C LYS A 11 19.44 2.56 -6.40
N PRO A 12 18.97 3.76 -6.79
CA PRO A 12 17.58 3.94 -7.21
C PRO A 12 17.22 3.00 -8.36
N VAL A 13 16.10 2.32 -8.27
CA VAL A 13 15.58 1.40 -9.28
C VAL A 13 14.37 1.97 -10.00
N ASN A 14 14.28 1.72 -11.30
CA ASN A 14 13.11 2.08 -12.07
C ASN A 14 11.99 1.07 -11.82
N LEU A 15 10.79 1.56 -11.56
CA LEU A 15 9.65 0.77 -11.11
C LEU A 15 8.77 0.24 -12.25
N ARG A 16 9.03 0.60 -13.50
CA ARG A 16 8.16 0.28 -14.63
C ARG A 16 7.81 -1.22 -14.73
N PHE A 17 8.83 -2.07 -14.65
CA PHE A 17 8.64 -3.53 -14.70
C PHE A 17 7.83 -4.04 -13.50
N SER A 18 8.15 -3.56 -12.29
CA SER A 18 7.45 -3.97 -11.06
C SER A 18 6.00 -3.53 -11.07
N LEU A 19 5.69 -2.34 -11.57
CA LEU A 19 4.32 -1.84 -11.72
C LEU A 19 3.53 -2.61 -12.77
N ASP A 20 4.16 -3.04 -13.88
CA ASP A 20 3.52 -3.91 -14.87
C ASP A 20 3.13 -5.26 -14.25
N ARG A 21 4.03 -5.87 -13.49
CA ARG A 21 3.76 -7.12 -12.76
C ARG A 21 2.68 -6.94 -11.71
N LEU A 22 2.72 -5.87 -10.93
CA LEU A 22 1.70 -5.53 -9.96
C LEU A 22 0.31 -5.41 -10.62
N ALA A 23 0.24 -4.67 -11.74
CA ALA A 23 -1.01 -4.50 -12.49
C ALA A 23 -1.61 -5.85 -12.92
N ARG A 24 -0.80 -6.75 -13.49
CA ARG A 24 -1.29 -8.07 -13.93
C ARG A 24 -1.80 -8.92 -12.79
N ARG A 25 -1.11 -8.92 -11.65
CA ARG A 25 -1.51 -9.71 -10.48
C ARG A 25 -2.73 -9.14 -9.76
N GLY A 26 -2.99 -7.86 -9.90
CA GLY A 26 -4.10 -7.17 -9.26
C GLY A 26 -5.43 -7.33 -10.02
N GLY A 27 -5.93 -8.54 -10.17
CA GLY A 27 -7.26 -8.85 -10.73
C GLY A 27 -7.26 -9.46 -12.13
N HIS A 28 -6.10 -9.74 -12.76
CA HIS A 28 -6.00 -10.45 -14.03
C HIS A 28 -5.40 -11.85 -13.88
N GLU A 29 -4.21 -11.94 -13.27
CA GLU A 29 -3.52 -13.22 -13.02
C GLU A 29 -3.81 -13.79 -11.63
N ALA A 30 -4.36 -12.99 -10.70
CA ALA A 30 -4.71 -13.39 -9.35
C ALA A 30 -6.01 -12.71 -8.89
N GLU A 31 -6.58 -13.18 -7.79
CA GLU A 31 -7.88 -12.73 -7.24
C GLU A 31 -7.78 -11.42 -6.40
N ASN A 32 -6.63 -10.75 -6.42
CA ASN A 32 -6.37 -9.54 -5.62
C ASN A 32 -6.98 -8.30 -6.27
N CYS A 33 -8.32 -8.22 -6.28
CA CYS A 33 -9.07 -7.20 -7.02
C CYS A 33 -9.72 -6.12 -6.14
N ASP A 34 -9.47 -6.11 -4.82
CA ASP A 34 -10.16 -5.24 -3.86
C ASP A 34 -9.44 -3.93 -3.57
N GLY A 35 -8.35 -3.68 -4.27
CA GLY A 35 -7.55 -2.47 -4.18
C GLY A 35 -6.07 -2.72 -4.34
N TRP A 36 -5.35 -1.65 -4.62
CA TRP A 36 -3.91 -1.66 -4.75
C TRP A 36 -3.30 -0.36 -4.23
N GLY A 37 -2.04 -0.40 -3.88
CA GLY A 37 -1.29 0.79 -3.57
C GLY A 37 0.21 0.60 -3.70
N VAL A 38 0.88 1.72 -3.97
CA VAL A 38 2.34 1.82 -4.10
C VAL A 38 2.80 3.07 -3.38
N ALA A 39 3.84 2.94 -2.57
CA ALA A 39 4.59 4.03 -1.96
C ALA A 39 6.06 3.92 -2.39
N ALA A 40 6.58 4.95 -3.03
CA ALA A 40 7.98 5.07 -3.43
C ALA A 40 8.60 6.25 -2.70
N TYR A 41 9.65 6.00 -1.91
CA TYR A 41 10.31 7.04 -1.13
C TYR A 41 11.16 7.97 -1.98
N GLU A 42 11.11 9.23 -1.64
CA GLU A 42 12.04 10.28 -2.04
C GLU A 42 12.46 11.03 -0.77
N ASP A 43 13.65 10.76 -0.29
CA ASP A 43 14.20 11.27 0.98
C ASP A 43 13.28 10.99 2.18
N LEU A 44 12.67 12.02 2.77
CA LEU A 44 11.78 11.95 3.94
C LEU A 44 10.30 11.85 3.56
N ASP A 45 9.99 11.96 2.27
CA ASP A 45 8.64 11.95 1.71
C ASP A 45 8.40 10.71 0.84
N VAL A 46 7.17 10.55 0.35
CA VAL A 46 6.78 9.42 -0.50
C VAL A 46 5.85 9.86 -1.62
N TYR A 47 6.08 9.33 -2.81
CA TYR A 47 5.03 9.25 -3.83
C TYR A 47 4.08 8.13 -3.43
N LEU A 48 2.82 8.47 -3.14
CA LEU A 48 1.78 7.52 -2.76
C LEU A 48 0.66 7.51 -3.77
N ALA A 49 0.33 6.32 -4.28
CA ALA A 49 -0.87 6.09 -5.07
C ALA A 49 -1.63 4.88 -4.54
N ARG A 50 -2.96 5.00 -4.44
CA ARG A 50 -3.85 3.94 -3.98
C ARG A 50 -5.19 4.05 -4.69
N GLU A 51 -5.78 2.92 -5.04
CA GLU A 51 -7.14 2.84 -5.56
C GLU A 51 -7.86 1.61 -4.99
N PRO A 52 -9.15 1.71 -4.61
CA PRO A 52 -9.96 0.59 -4.14
C PRO A 52 -10.56 -0.21 -5.32
N HIS A 53 -9.79 -0.40 -6.39
CA HIS A 53 -10.18 -1.08 -7.63
C HIS A 53 -9.08 -2.05 -8.07
N PRO A 54 -9.37 -2.99 -8.99
CA PRO A 54 -8.34 -3.87 -9.53
C PRO A 54 -7.19 -3.10 -10.17
N ALA A 55 -5.96 -3.45 -9.84
CA ALA A 55 -4.77 -2.84 -10.44
C ALA A 55 -4.70 -3.05 -11.97
N SER A 56 -5.22 -4.17 -12.46
CA SER A 56 -5.28 -4.51 -13.90
C SER A 56 -6.13 -3.53 -14.72
N GLU A 57 -7.09 -2.87 -14.10
CA GLU A 57 -8.00 -1.91 -14.74
C GLU A 57 -7.56 -0.46 -14.53
N SER A 58 -6.51 -0.23 -13.73
CA SER A 58 -6.09 1.10 -13.31
C SER A 58 -5.41 1.90 -14.43
N ALA A 59 -5.97 3.04 -14.76
CA ALA A 59 -5.32 4.05 -15.59
C ALA A 59 -4.16 4.73 -14.85
N LEU A 60 -4.26 4.86 -13.53
CA LEU A 60 -3.23 5.48 -12.69
C LEU A 60 -1.93 4.68 -12.70
N ILE A 61 -1.97 3.34 -12.55
CA ILE A 61 -0.76 2.49 -12.67
C ILE A 61 -0.08 2.69 -14.02
N LYS A 62 -0.83 2.74 -15.11
CA LYS A 62 -0.29 2.95 -16.46
C LYS A 62 0.43 4.30 -16.57
N CYS A 63 -0.14 5.33 -15.99
CA CYS A 63 0.49 6.65 -15.91
C CYS A 63 1.79 6.60 -15.08
N MET A 64 1.75 5.97 -13.90
CA MET A 64 2.90 5.87 -12.99
C MET A 64 4.08 5.10 -13.59
N GLN A 65 3.86 4.13 -14.46
CA GLN A 65 4.93 3.38 -15.15
C GLN A 65 5.91 4.28 -15.90
N GLY A 66 5.46 5.45 -16.38
CA GLY A 66 6.30 6.42 -17.08
C GLY A 66 6.66 7.66 -16.27
N ALA A 67 5.97 7.93 -15.17
CA ALA A 67 6.05 9.18 -14.43
C ALA A 67 6.76 9.08 -13.07
N LEU A 68 6.78 7.89 -12.42
CA LEU A 68 7.47 7.73 -11.15
C LEU A 68 8.98 7.80 -11.32
N PRO A 69 9.68 8.62 -10.53
CA PRO A 69 11.12 8.61 -10.50
C PRO A 69 11.65 7.29 -9.94
N PRO A 70 12.90 6.91 -10.28
CA PRO A 70 13.58 5.81 -9.62
C PRO A 70 13.66 6.01 -8.12
N SER A 71 13.50 4.94 -7.33
CA SER A 71 13.50 5.01 -5.86
C SER A 71 14.38 3.91 -5.25
N HIS A 72 14.95 4.19 -4.09
CA HIS A 72 15.73 3.23 -3.28
C HIS A 72 14.83 2.31 -2.46
N LEU A 73 13.65 2.80 -2.05
CA LEU A 73 12.76 2.09 -1.15
C LEU A 73 11.32 2.20 -1.65
N VAL A 74 10.69 1.05 -1.88
CA VAL A 74 9.32 0.96 -2.39
C VAL A 74 8.56 -0.09 -1.61
N ILE A 75 7.31 0.20 -1.31
CA ILE A 75 6.35 -0.77 -0.76
C ILE A 75 5.11 -0.75 -1.65
N SER A 76 4.62 -1.92 -2.03
CA SER A 76 3.35 -2.06 -2.73
C SER A 76 2.51 -3.18 -2.14
N HIS A 77 1.20 -3.03 -2.27
CA HIS A 77 0.23 -3.96 -1.73
C HIS A 77 -0.91 -4.17 -2.74
N LEU A 78 -1.32 -5.44 -2.90
CA LEU A 78 -2.53 -5.85 -3.59
C LEU A 78 -3.50 -6.42 -2.59
N ARG A 79 -4.69 -5.84 -2.51
CA ARG A 79 -5.69 -6.21 -1.54
C ARG A 79 -6.60 -7.32 -2.07
N GLN A 80 -6.77 -8.35 -1.25
CA GLN A 80 -7.89 -9.28 -1.29
C GLN A 80 -8.60 -9.17 0.05
N ALA A 81 -9.77 -8.56 0.06
CA ALA A 81 -10.48 -8.24 1.30
C ALA A 81 -11.05 -9.51 1.94
N THR A 82 -10.68 -9.76 3.19
CA THR A 82 -11.32 -10.71 4.09
C THR A 82 -12.29 -9.99 5.01
N TYR A 83 -11.99 -8.71 5.32
CA TYR A 83 -12.77 -7.84 6.17
C TYR A 83 -12.69 -6.38 5.69
N GLY A 84 -13.72 -5.58 6.02
CA GLY A 84 -13.80 -4.16 5.68
C GLY A 84 -14.23 -3.90 4.23
N ALA A 85 -14.92 -2.78 4.03
CA ALA A 85 -15.43 -2.38 2.73
C ALA A 85 -14.30 -2.16 1.69
N ARG A 86 -14.64 -2.31 0.41
CA ARG A 86 -13.76 -1.92 -0.71
C ARG A 86 -13.78 -0.39 -0.81
N SER A 87 -12.83 0.25 -0.12
CA SER A 87 -12.74 1.71 0.01
C SER A 87 -11.28 2.16 0.07
N LEU A 88 -11.03 3.44 -0.21
CA LEU A 88 -9.68 4.00 -0.19
C LEU A 88 -9.07 3.99 1.21
N CYS A 89 -9.86 4.23 2.26
CA CYS A 89 -9.38 4.20 3.64
C CYS A 89 -8.91 2.80 4.08
N ASN A 90 -9.45 1.73 3.48
CA ASN A 90 -9.06 0.35 3.73
C ASN A 90 -7.99 -0.18 2.76
N THR A 91 -7.44 0.68 1.90
CA THR A 91 -6.45 0.29 0.88
C THR A 91 -5.04 0.68 1.34
N GLN A 92 -4.16 -0.29 1.43
CA GLN A 92 -2.75 -0.12 1.82
C GLN A 92 -1.87 0.31 0.62
N PRO A 93 -0.64 0.85 0.86
CA PRO A 93 -0.02 1.08 2.15
C PRO A 93 -0.58 2.30 2.88
N PHE A 94 -0.51 2.27 4.23
CA PHE A 94 -0.86 3.40 5.09
C PHE A 94 0.35 4.30 5.31
N VAL A 95 0.11 5.60 5.54
CA VAL A 95 1.16 6.58 5.76
C VAL A 95 0.86 7.42 7.00
N ARG A 96 1.86 7.59 7.84
CA ARG A 96 1.85 8.49 9.00
C ARG A 96 3.08 9.38 8.99
N VAL A 97 2.96 10.58 9.52
CA VAL A 97 4.12 11.47 9.75
C VAL A 97 4.61 11.26 11.18
N VAL A 98 5.83 10.77 11.32
CA VAL A 98 6.46 10.53 12.63
C VAL A 98 7.86 11.12 12.61
N GLY A 99 8.15 12.01 13.56
CA GLY A 99 9.48 12.63 13.67
C GLY A 99 9.91 13.43 12.42
N GLY A 100 8.95 14.05 11.72
CA GLY A 100 9.24 14.88 10.55
C GLY A 100 9.48 14.10 9.24
N ARG A 101 9.23 12.78 9.22
CA ARG A 101 9.30 11.93 8.02
C ARG A 101 8.05 11.10 7.83
N LYS A 102 7.73 10.74 6.62
CA LYS A 102 6.65 9.79 6.34
C LYS A 102 7.11 8.37 6.65
N GLN A 103 6.31 7.68 7.46
CA GLN A 103 6.42 6.24 7.71
C GLN A 103 5.35 5.55 6.85
N VAL A 104 5.75 4.51 6.16
CA VAL A 104 4.86 3.70 5.31
C VAL A 104 4.71 2.32 5.92
N PHE A 105 3.49 1.87 6.06
CA PHE A 105 3.17 0.55 6.60
C PHE A 105 2.27 -0.22 5.64
N ALA A 106 2.58 -1.49 5.44
CA ALA A 106 1.73 -2.45 4.77
C ALA A 106 1.82 -3.80 5.47
N HIS A 107 0.69 -4.49 5.55
CA HIS A 107 0.57 -5.76 6.26
C HIS A 107 -0.21 -6.76 5.40
N ASN A 108 0.25 -8.01 5.41
CA ASN A 108 -0.45 -9.13 4.79
C ASN A 108 -0.70 -10.19 5.85
N GLY A 109 -1.94 -10.29 6.33
CA GLY A 109 -2.38 -11.19 7.38
C GLY A 109 -3.52 -10.58 8.20
N ASP A 110 -3.79 -11.18 9.35
CA ASP A 110 -4.78 -10.74 10.32
C ASP A 110 -4.10 -10.46 11.67
N ILE A 111 -4.56 -9.44 12.40
CA ILE A 111 -4.09 -9.10 13.76
C ILE A 111 -5.28 -9.25 14.72
N PRO A 112 -5.58 -10.49 15.16
CA PRO A 112 -6.82 -10.78 15.87
C PRO A 112 -6.96 -10.06 17.23
N GLU A 113 -5.84 -9.65 17.82
CA GLU A 113 -5.80 -9.04 19.16
C GLU A 113 -5.57 -7.53 19.11
N ILE A 114 -5.73 -6.90 17.93
CA ILE A 114 -5.45 -5.46 17.78
C ILE A 114 -6.25 -4.59 18.77
N ASN A 115 -7.48 -4.99 19.10
CA ASN A 115 -8.35 -4.28 20.04
C ASN A 115 -7.81 -4.29 21.49
N LEU A 116 -6.87 -5.17 21.82
CA LEU A 116 -6.20 -5.19 23.13
C LEU A 116 -5.16 -4.08 23.27
N LEU A 117 -4.81 -3.45 22.17
CA LEU A 117 -3.89 -2.31 22.13
C LEU A 117 -4.65 -0.96 22.24
N ASP A 118 -5.92 -0.99 22.61
CA ASP A 118 -6.75 0.21 22.75
C ASP A 118 -6.08 1.22 23.70
N ASP A 119 -5.50 2.26 23.11
CA ASP A 119 -5.08 3.46 23.82
C ASP A 119 -6.30 4.35 24.03
N PRO A 120 -6.72 4.65 25.27
CA PRO A 120 -7.87 5.53 25.53
C PRO A 120 -7.68 6.94 24.99
N THR A 121 -6.43 7.32 24.66
CA THR A 121 -6.10 8.61 24.04
C THR A 121 -5.19 8.44 22.83
N PRO A 122 -5.64 7.74 21.79
CA PRO A 122 -4.75 7.40 20.68
C PRO A 122 -4.25 8.66 19.98
N ARG A 123 -2.93 8.74 19.84
CA ARG A 123 -2.27 9.80 19.07
C ARG A 123 -2.68 9.75 17.59
N TRP A 124 -2.97 8.55 17.12
CA TRP A 124 -3.41 8.28 15.75
C TRP A 124 -4.73 7.53 15.78
N ARG A 125 -5.69 7.98 15.00
CA ARG A 125 -6.96 7.27 14.83
C ARG A 125 -7.03 6.70 13.42
N PRO A 126 -7.42 5.44 13.24
CA PRO A 126 -7.68 4.88 11.93
C PRO A 126 -8.85 5.63 11.26
N VAL A 127 -8.79 5.74 9.95
CA VAL A 127 -9.87 6.27 9.11
C VAL A 127 -10.73 5.13 8.55
N GLY A 128 -10.10 3.98 8.33
CA GLY A 128 -10.74 2.77 7.86
C GLY A 128 -11.12 1.82 9.00
N GLU A 129 -11.42 0.58 8.61
CA GLU A 129 -11.96 -0.46 9.49
C GLU A 129 -11.00 -1.63 9.67
N THR A 130 -9.85 -1.61 8.97
CA THR A 130 -8.93 -2.74 8.96
C THR A 130 -8.05 -2.76 10.21
N ASP A 131 -7.79 -3.94 10.75
CA ASP A 131 -6.81 -4.21 11.79
C ASP A 131 -5.41 -3.70 11.42
N SER A 132 -5.06 -3.84 10.15
CA SER A 132 -3.78 -3.35 9.62
C SER A 132 -3.60 -1.83 9.70
N GLU A 133 -4.68 -1.02 9.69
CA GLU A 133 -4.55 0.42 9.90
C GLU A 133 -4.44 0.79 11.38
N GLN A 134 -4.94 -0.07 12.26
CA GLN A 134 -4.88 0.11 13.70
C GLN A 134 -3.50 -0.23 14.26
N ALA A 135 -2.74 -1.09 13.57
CA ALA A 135 -1.39 -1.48 13.96
C ALA A 135 -0.35 -0.38 13.73
#